data_bde45044dda8a34e1360b309e2af345e
#
_entry.id   bde45044dda8a34e1360b309e2af345e
#
_cell.length_a   1.000
_cell.length_b   1.000
_cell.length_c   1.000
_cell.angle_alpha   90.00
_cell.angle_beta   90.00
_cell.angle_gamma   90.00
#
_symmetry.space_group_name_H-M   'P 1'
#
loop_
_entity.id
_entity.type
_entity.pdbx_description
1 polymer ?
#
loop_
_entity_poly.entity_id
_entity_poly.type
_entity_poly.pdbx_seq_one_letter_code
_entity_poly.pdbx_strand_id
1 'polypeptide(L)'
;MSLVKEAVHTQNLFDIHGMNVWYGAHQALKDITIGFEERKVTAIIGPSGCGKSTFIKTLNLMLQMDPNVKVTGDMIYNGRNLLKEKTDAAELRKQIGMVFQKGNPFPQSIFENVVYGPRIHGEKNKKKLLEIAEESLKAAALWDEVKDRLHQQALSLSGGQQQRLCIARALATKPDVLLMDEPTSALDPVSTRKIEELILILKEKYTIVIVTHNMQQAARVSDQTAFFYMGELVEWGDTGKIFSQPDHQKTHDYITGKFG
;
A
#
# COMPACT_ATOMS: atom_id res chain seq x y z
N MET A 1 -19.30 22.09 35.44
CA MET A 1 -19.74 21.04 34.48
C MET A 1 -18.67 20.93 33.44
N SER A 2 -17.81 19.95 33.60
CA SER A 2 -16.69 19.67 32.67
C SER A 2 -17.22 18.82 31.51
N LEU A 3 -17.18 19.37 30.30
CA LEU A 3 -17.44 18.62 29.07
C LEU A 3 -16.19 17.77 28.81
N VAL A 4 -16.24 16.52 29.25
CA VAL A 4 -15.31 15.48 28.77
C VAL A 4 -15.64 15.27 27.30
N LYS A 5 -14.77 15.77 26.41
CA LYS A 5 -14.76 15.36 25.00
C LYS A 5 -14.40 13.87 25.00
N GLU A 6 -15.39 13.02 24.71
CA GLU A 6 -15.12 11.64 24.31
C GLU A 6 -14.21 11.69 23.09
N ALA A 7 -12.96 11.28 23.27
CA ALA A 7 -12.09 10.97 22.17
C ALA A 7 -12.72 9.78 21.43
N VAL A 8 -13.16 10.01 20.22
CA VAL A 8 -13.52 8.92 19.29
C VAL A 8 -12.23 8.13 19.12
N HIS A 9 -12.12 6.99 19.81
CA HIS A 9 -11.07 6.01 19.55
C HIS A 9 -11.29 5.47 18.13
N THR A 10 -10.66 6.07 17.15
CA THR A 10 -10.51 5.46 15.83
C THR A 10 -9.69 4.19 16.05
N GLN A 11 -10.34 3.04 15.86
CA GLN A 11 -9.68 1.75 16.05
C GLN A 11 -8.71 1.57 14.88
N ASN A 12 -7.42 1.46 15.17
CA ASN A 12 -6.43 1.17 14.15
C ASN A 12 -6.68 -0.22 13.57
N LEU A 13 -6.60 -0.32 12.24
CA LEU A 13 -6.65 -1.58 11.53
C LEU A 13 -5.33 -2.37 11.69
N PHE A 14 -4.22 -1.61 11.71
CA PHE A 14 -2.89 -2.10 12.03
C PHE A 14 -2.32 -1.33 13.22
N ASP A 15 -1.72 -2.08 14.17
CA ASP A 15 -0.87 -1.54 15.22
C ASP A 15 0.48 -2.25 15.21
N ILE A 16 1.52 -1.49 15.04
CA ILE A 16 2.90 -1.97 14.98
C ILE A 16 3.67 -1.39 16.17
N HIS A 17 4.30 -2.25 16.94
CA HIS A 17 5.06 -1.85 18.13
C HIS A 17 6.45 -2.47 18.12
N GLY A 18 7.47 -1.62 18.17
CA GLY A 18 8.86 -2.02 18.29
C GLY A 18 9.34 -2.96 17.17
N MET A 19 8.82 -2.78 15.94
CA MET A 19 9.20 -3.63 14.83
C MET A 19 10.65 -3.41 14.43
N ASN A 20 11.39 -4.50 14.34
CA ASN A 20 12.76 -4.54 13.83
C ASN A 20 12.86 -5.55 12.68
N VAL A 21 13.62 -5.24 11.64
CA VAL A 21 13.85 -6.11 10.50
C VAL A 21 15.33 -6.20 10.16
N TRP A 22 15.81 -7.42 9.95
CA TRP A 22 17.21 -7.69 9.54
C TRP A 22 17.24 -8.52 8.25
N TYR A 23 18.21 -8.24 7.40
CA TYR A 23 18.68 -9.06 6.30
C TYR A 23 20.05 -9.63 6.68
N GLY A 24 20.11 -10.87 7.13
CA GLY A 24 21.31 -11.44 7.74
C GLY A 24 21.79 -10.61 8.94
N ALA A 25 23.00 -10.03 8.86
CA ALA A 25 23.54 -9.16 9.89
C ALA A 25 23.14 -7.68 9.75
N HIS A 26 22.56 -7.26 8.63
CA HIS A 26 22.18 -5.87 8.38
C HIS A 26 20.78 -5.56 8.92
N GLN A 27 20.69 -4.63 9.86
CA GLN A 27 19.42 -4.15 10.40
C GLN A 27 18.85 -3.06 9.48
N ALA A 28 17.74 -3.36 8.80
CA ALA A 28 17.09 -2.47 7.85
C ALA A 28 16.01 -1.59 8.49
N LEU A 29 15.34 -2.09 9.54
CA LEU A 29 14.35 -1.30 10.32
C LEU A 29 14.64 -1.44 11.80
N LYS A 30 14.45 -0.32 12.54
CA LYS A 30 14.82 -0.19 13.94
C LYS A 30 13.65 0.41 14.72
N ASP A 31 13.10 -0.37 15.63
CA ASP A 31 12.10 0.03 16.63
C ASP A 31 10.90 0.83 16.05
N ILE A 32 10.34 0.37 14.93
CA ILE A 32 9.23 1.05 14.28
C ILE A 32 7.95 0.85 15.09
N THR A 33 7.35 1.96 15.51
CA THR A 33 6.03 1.98 16.18
C THR A 33 5.10 2.95 15.44
N ILE A 34 4.02 2.40 14.85
CA ILE A 34 3.07 3.17 14.03
C ILE A 34 1.72 2.44 13.95
N GLY A 35 0.62 3.20 13.91
CA GLY A 35 -0.73 2.68 13.67
C GLY A 35 -1.31 3.15 12.35
N PHE A 36 -2.16 2.35 11.72
CA PHE A 36 -2.88 2.72 10.51
C PHE A 36 -4.38 2.71 10.77
N GLU A 37 -4.99 3.88 10.66
CA GLU A 37 -6.43 4.05 10.79
C GLU A 37 -7.17 3.46 9.59
N GLU A 38 -8.36 2.89 9.85
CA GLU A 38 -9.23 2.36 8.80
C GLU A 38 -9.66 3.45 7.81
N ARG A 39 -9.67 3.10 6.51
CA ARG A 39 -10.11 3.98 5.41
C ARG A 39 -9.38 5.32 5.35
N LYS A 40 -8.11 5.30 5.71
CA LYS A 40 -7.20 6.43 5.54
C LYS A 40 -6.07 6.07 4.59
N VAL A 41 -5.50 7.09 3.98
CA VAL A 41 -4.27 6.98 3.22
C VAL A 41 -3.11 7.41 4.10
N THR A 42 -2.17 6.51 4.37
CA THR A 42 -0.90 6.84 5.01
C THR A 42 0.22 6.82 3.99
N ALA A 43 0.88 7.95 3.78
CA ALA A 43 2.06 8.02 2.95
C ALA A 43 3.32 7.75 3.77
N ILE A 44 4.21 6.95 3.24
CA ILE A 44 5.55 6.70 3.79
C ILE A 44 6.56 7.40 2.90
N ILE A 45 7.24 8.41 3.42
CA ILE A 45 8.25 9.22 2.71
C ILE A 45 9.62 9.02 3.33
N GLY A 46 10.66 9.41 2.60
CA GLY A 46 12.05 9.37 3.05
C GLY A 46 13.02 9.09 1.91
N PRO A 47 14.33 9.26 2.13
CA PRO A 47 15.35 9.05 1.10
C PRO A 47 15.41 7.60 0.61
N SER A 48 16.05 7.39 -0.55
CA SER A 48 16.26 6.04 -1.07
C SER A 48 17.08 5.19 -0.09
N GLY A 49 16.72 3.92 0.07
CA GLY A 49 17.42 2.99 0.97
C GLY A 49 17.11 3.14 2.46
N CYS A 50 16.21 4.05 2.89
CA CYS A 50 15.89 4.23 4.31
C CYS A 50 14.94 3.16 4.91
N GLY A 51 14.53 2.12 4.15
CA GLY A 51 13.73 1.02 4.67
C GLY A 51 12.24 1.01 4.28
N LYS A 52 11.72 1.98 3.51
CA LYS A 52 10.29 2.09 3.15
C LYS A 52 9.73 0.83 2.49
N SER A 53 10.39 0.34 1.44
CA SER A 53 9.96 -0.89 0.74
C SER A 53 10.13 -2.14 1.60
N THR A 54 11.08 -2.18 2.52
CA THR A 54 11.21 -3.22 3.53
C THR A 54 10.00 -3.18 4.46
N PHE A 55 9.65 -2.01 4.96
CA PHE A 55 8.53 -1.83 5.86
C PHE A 55 7.20 -2.28 5.21
N ILE A 56 6.87 -1.75 4.04
CA ILE A 56 5.58 -2.07 3.40
C ILE A 56 5.47 -3.57 3.05
N LYS A 57 6.57 -4.23 2.64
CA LYS A 57 6.60 -5.67 2.37
C LYS A 57 6.52 -6.54 3.62
N THR A 58 6.83 -5.99 4.79
CA THR A 58 6.64 -6.70 6.07
C THR A 58 5.16 -6.82 6.40
N LEU A 59 4.34 -5.81 6.08
CA LEU A 59 2.92 -5.75 6.45
C LEU A 59 2.08 -6.92 5.90
N ASN A 60 2.46 -7.50 4.77
CA ASN A 60 1.78 -8.66 4.18
C ASN A 60 2.61 -9.95 4.26
N LEU A 61 3.59 -10.00 5.16
CA LEU A 61 4.49 -11.13 5.40
C LEU A 61 5.29 -11.56 4.16
N MET A 62 5.48 -10.67 3.18
CA MET A 62 6.23 -11.00 1.95
C MET A 62 7.71 -11.26 2.25
N LEU A 63 8.29 -10.53 3.21
CA LEU A 63 9.69 -10.71 3.58
C LEU A 63 9.96 -12.04 4.29
N GLN A 64 8.97 -12.65 4.95
CA GLN A 64 9.13 -13.94 5.61
C GLN A 64 9.33 -15.12 4.63
N MET A 65 9.21 -14.87 3.31
CA MET A 65 9.56 -15.86 2.29
C MET A 65 11.08 -16.00 2.10
N ASP A 66 11.87 -15.02 2.56
CA ASP A 66 13.32 -15.07 2.53
C ASP A 66 13.84 -15.59 3.89
N PRO A 67 14.49 -16.76 3.95
CA PRO A 67 14.99 -17.33 5.20
C PRO A 67 16.10 -16.48 5.87
N ASN A 68 16.71 -15.54 5.15
CA ASN A 68 17.70 -14.63 5.71
C ASN A 68 17.08 -13.40 6.38
N VAL A 69 15.76 -13.22 6.28
CA VAL A 69 15.05 -12.10 6.91
C VAL A 69 14.54 -12.48 8.28
N LYS A 70 14.89 -11.67 9.26
CA LYS A 70 14.37 -11.77 10.63
C LYS A 70 13.52 -10.55 10.93
N VAL A 71 12.29 -10.76 11.42
CA VAL A 71 11.37 -9.72 11.89
C VAL A 71 11.06 -9.98 13.35
N THR A 72 11.11 -8.94 14.19
CA THR A 72 10.70 -8.99 15.62
C THR A 72 9.82 -7.78 15.97
N GLY A 73 9.23 -7.78 17.14
CA GLY A 73 8.26 -6.80 17.60
C GLY A 73 6.85 -7.35 17.56
N ASP A 74 5.86 -6.46 17.55
CA ASP A 74 4.45 -6.80 17.43
C ASP A 74 3.86 -6.17 16.17
N MET A 75 3.09 -6.95 15.44
CA MET A 75 2.34 -6.52 14.27
C MET A 75 0.90 -7.02 14.40
N ILE A 76 0.04 -6.17 14.91
CA ILE A 76 -1.35 -6.50 15.21
C ILE A 76 -2.21 -6.04 14.03
N TYR A 77 -2.95 -6.95 13.42
CA TYR A 77 -3.90 -6.71 12.36
C TYR A 77 -5.25 -7.32 12.73
N ASN A 78 -6.31 -6.52 12.76
CA ASN A 78 -7.63 -6.94 13.22
C ASN A 78 -7.58 -7.66 14.59
N GLY A 79 -6.77 -7.13 15.53
CA GLY A 79 -6.61 -7.66 16.88
C GLY A 79 -5.75 -8.93 17.01
N ARG A 80 -5.17 -9.44 15.91
CA ARG A 80 -4.30 -10.62 15.87
C ARG A 80 -2.85 -10.24 15.63
N ASN A 81 -1.93 -10.79 16.40
CA ASN A 81 -0.50 -10.56 16.19
C ASN A 81 0.07 -11.48 15.11
N LEU A 82 0.29 -10.94 13.94
CA LEU A 82 0.74 -11.69 12.74
C LEU A 82 2.15 -12.29 12.87
N LEU A 83 2.97 -11.79 13.79
CA LEU A 83 4.33 -12.30 14.01
C LEU A 83 4.41 -13.39 15.07
N LYS A 84 3.44 -13.45 16.00
CA LYS A 84 3.42 -14.38 17.13
C LYS A 84 2.44 -15.53 16.93
N GLU A 85 1.39 -15.31 16.16
CA GLU A 85 0.38 -16.31 15.89
C GLU A 85 0.63 -17.03 14.56
N LYS A 86 0.18 -18.29 14.47
CA LYS A 86 0.24 -19.03 13.20
C LYS A 86 -0.68 -18.35 12.18
N THR A 87 -0.08 -17.72 11.18
CA THR A 87 -0.79 -16.97 10.14
C THR A 87 -0.67 -17.70 8.80
N ASP A 88 -1.80 -17.94 8.13
CA ASP A 88 -1.79 -18.35 6.73
C ASP A 88 -1.47 -17.13 5.87
N ALA A 89 -0.26 -17.10 5.33
CA ALA A 89 0.22 -15.97 4.51
C ALA A 89 -0.57 -15.83 3.21
N ALA A 90 -1.16 -16.89 2.67
CA ALA A 90 -1.98 -16.81 1.46
C ALA A 90 -3.32 -16.14 1.74
N GLU A 91 -3.98 -16.52 2.85
CA GLU A 91 -5.22 -15.86 3.28
C GLU A 91 -4.97 -14.41 3.71
N LEU A 92 -3.85 -14.11 4.39
CA LEU A 92 -3.50 -12.75 4.74
C LEU A 92 -3.29 -11.88 3.50
N ARG A 93 -2.58 -12.37 2.47
CA ARG A 93 -2.33 -11.62 1.22
C ARG A 93 -3.57 -11.40 0.37
N LYS A 94 -4.65 -12.12 0.62
CA LYS A 94 -5.97 -11.83 0.07
C LYS A 94 -6.57 -10.58 0.72
N GLN A 95 -6.39 -10.43 2.05
CA GLN A 95 -6.88 -9.30 2.82
C GLN A 95 -5.98 -8.06 2.69
N ILE A 96 -4.67 -8.26 2.45
CA ILE A 96 -3.68 -7.20 2.32
C ILE A 96 -3.05 -7.28 0.93
N GLY A 97 -3.69 -6.61 -0.03
CA GLY A 97 -3.24 -6.54 -1.42
C GLY A 97 -1.99 -5.67 -1.59
N MET A 98 -1.18 -5.97 -2.61
CA MET A 98 0.02 -5.19 -2.90
C MET A 98 0.14 -4.82 -4.38
N VAL A 99 0.46 -3.55 -4.62
CA VAL A 99 0.77 -2.98 -5.93
C VAL A 99 2.23 -2.56 -5.92
N PHE A 100 3.01 -3.08 -6.88
CA PHE A 100 4.45 -2.83 -6.99
C PHE A 100 4.77 -1.59 -7.82
N GLN A 101 6.00 -1.11 -7.69
CA GLN A 101 6.54 0.06 -8.35
C GLN A 101 6.37 0.04 -9.88
N LYS A 102 6.61 -1.11 -10.51
CA LYS A 102 6.32 -1.30 -11.93
C LYS A 102 5.07 -2.13 -12.09
N GLY A 103 4.20 -1.73 -12.99
CA GLY A 103 3.11 -2.58 -13.44
C GLY A 103 3.69 -3.93 -13.89
N ASN A 104 3.29 -4.98 -13.21
CA ASN A 104 3.77 -6.35 -13.44
C ASN A 104 2.60 -7.29 -13.79
N PRO A 105 1.86 -7.02 -14.87
CA PRO A 105 0.82 -7.93 -15.29
C PRO A 105 1.44 -9.28 -15.67
N PHE A 106 0.71 -10.36 -15.38
CA PHE A 106 1.09 -11.67 -15.85
C PHE A 106 1.04 -11.72 -17.39
N PRO A 107 1.85 -12.56 -18.07
CA PRO A 107 1.82 -12.76 -19.53
C PRO A 107 0.57 -13.54 -19.95
N GLN A 108 -0.59 -13.00 -19.61
CA GLN A 108 -1.93 -13.52 -19.81
C GLN A 108 -2.85 -12.39 -20.29
N SER A 109 -4.11 -12.71 -20.58
CA SER A 109 -5.07 -11.68 -20.97
C SER A 109 -5.37 -10.70 -19.82
N ILE A 110 -5.99 -9.57 -20.16
CA ILE A 110 -6.48 -8.59 -19.20
C ILE A 110 -7.44 -9.25 -18.20
N PHE A 111 -8.41 -10.02 -18.73
CA PHE A 111 -9.37 -10.75 -17.91
C PHE A 111 -8.67 -11.73 -16.94
N GLU A 112 -7.77 -12.57 -17.46
CA GLU A 112 -7.06 -13.57 -16.63
C GLU A 112 -6.22 -12.91 -15.52
N ASN A 113 -5.63 -11.74 -15.78
CA ASN A 113 -4.93 -10.98 -14.74
C ASN A 113 -5.86 -10.60 -13.59
N VAL A 114 -7.04 -10.07 -13.88
CA VAL A 114 -7.98 -9.60 -12.83
C VAL A 114 -8.54 -10.77 -12.03
N VAL A 115 -8.96 -11.84 -12.71
CA VAL A 115 -9.61 -12.98 -12.04
C VAL A 115 -8.64 -14.00 -11.44
N TYR A 116 -7.35 -13.77 -11.57
CA TYR A 116 -6.32 -14.70 -11.06
C TYR A 116 -6.47 -14.96 -9.55
N GLY A 117 -6.56 -13.91 -8.75
CA GLY A 117 -6.76 -14.02 -7.30
C GLY A 117 -8.05 -14.77 -6.93
N PRO A 118 -9.23 -14.32 -7.38
CA PRO A 118 -10.48 -15.03 -7.15
C PRO A 118 -10.45 -16.52 -7.51
N ARG A 119 -9.80 -16.88 -8.64
CA ARG A 119 -9.65 -18.29 -9.03
C ARG A 119 -8.80 -19.12 -8.09
N ILE A 120 -7.67 -18.59 -7.66
CA ILE A 120 -6.80 -19.27 -6.68
C ILE A 120 -7.57 -19.51 -5.38
N HIS A 121 -8.42 -18.57 -4.98
CA HIS A 121 -9.29 -18.68 -3.80
C HIS A 121 -10.58 -19.46 -4.05
N GLY A 122 -10.67 -20.21 -5.16
CA GLY A 122 -11.70 -21.22 -5.39
C GLY A 122 -12.91 -20.77 -6.18
N GLU A 123 -12.99 -19.51 -6.69
CA GLU A 123 -14.09 -19.11 -7.54
C GLU A 123 -13.99 -19.73 -8.93
N LYS A 124 -15.00 -20.53 -9.31
CA LYS A 124 -15.06 -21.26 -10.59
C LYS A 124 -16.20 -20.82 -11.49
N ASN A 125 -17.15 -20.05 -10.96
CA ASN A 125 -18.32 -19.62 -11.70
C ASN A 125 -17.91 -18.53 -12.70
N LYS A 126 -18.02 -18.84 -14.01
CA LYS A 126 -17.61 -17.95 -15.09
C LYS A 126 -18.37 -16.60 -15.07
N LYS A 127 -19.67 -16.61 -14.78
CA LYS A 127 -20.49 -15.40 -14.71
C LYS A 127 -20.01 -14.49 -13.58
N LYS A 128 -19.77 -15.06 -12.39
CA LYS A 128 -19.27 -14.34 -11.23
C LYS A 128 -17.86 -13.79 -11.45
N LEU A 129 -16.97 -14.56 -12.11
CA LEU A 129 -15.65 -14.08 -12.50
C LEU A 129 -15.72 -12.88 -13.46
N LEU A 130 -16.68 -12.87 -14.38
CA LEU A 130 -16.88 -11.73 -15.28
C LEU A 130 -17.39 -10.50 -14.51
N GLU A 131 -18.32 -10.68 -13.60
CA GLU A 131 -18.82 -9.62 -12.71
C GLU A 131 -17.68 -9.02 -11.87
N ILE A 132 -16.84 -9.88 -11.25
CA ILE A 132 -15.67 -9.43 -10.48
C ILE A 132 -14.69 -8.65 -11.37
N ALA A 133 -14.43 -9.13 -12.60
CA ALA A 133 -13.53 -8.46 -13.52
C ALA A 133 -14.05 -7.07 -13.90
N GLU A 134 -15.33 -6.95 -14.22
CA GLU A 134 -15.98 -5.68 -14.55
C GLU A 134 -15.92 -4.71 -13.36
N GLU A 135 -16.35 -5.15 -12.17
CA GLU A 135 -16.32 -4.34 -10.96
C GLU A 135 -14.90 -3.83 -10.64
N SER A 136 -13.91 -4.72 -10.70
CA SER A 136 -12.53 -4.38 -10.37
C SER A 136 -11.89 -3.44 -11.39
N LEU A 137 -12.16 -3.64 -12.69
CA LEU A 137 -11.68 -2.75 -13.75
C LEU A 137 -12.36 -1.38 -13.69
N LYS A 138 -13.64 -1.31 -13.33
CA LYS A 138 -14.36 -0.05 -13.07
C LYS A 138 -13.74 0.66 -11.85
N ALA A 139 -13.54 -0.07 -10.76
CA ALA A 139 -12.91 0.48 -9.55
C ALA A 139 -11.49 1.00 -9.79
N ALA A 140 -10.76 0.41 -10.74
CA ALA A 140 -9.42 0.87 -11.16
C ALA A 140 -9.45 1.92 -12.30
N ALA A 141 -10.62 2.47 -12.66
CA ALA A 141 -10.82 3.42 -13.76
C ALA A 141 -10.19 2.96 -15.08
N LEU A 142 -10.30 1.66 -15.39
CA LEU A 142 -9.72 1.05 -16.60
C LEU A 142 -10.77 0.42 -17.52
N TRP A 143 -11.99 0.15 -17.03
CA TRP A 143 -13.03 -0.59 -17.74
C TRP A 143 -13.31 -0.04 -19.14
N ASP A 144 -13.57 1.25 -19.27
CA ASP A 144 -13.95 1.86 -20.56
C ASP A 144 -12.85 1.80 -21.60
N GLU A 145 -11.59 1.67 -21.17
CA GLU A 145 -10.46 1.56 -22.08
C GLU A 145 -10.23 0.11 -22.56
N VAL A 146 -10.77 -0.92 -21.84
CA VAL A 146 -10.42 -2.32 -22.10
C VAL A 146 -11.61 -3.26 -22.27
N LYS A 147 -12.84 -2.84 -22.03
CA LYS A 147 -14.05 -3.71 -22.05
C LYS A 147 -14.23 -4.51 -23.34
N ASP A 148 -13.86 -3.93 -24.49
CA ASP A 148 -13.98 -4.59 -25.79
C ASP A 148 -12.78 -5.46 -26.16
N ARG A 149 -11.77 -5.57 -25.26
CA ARG A 149 -10.52 -6.30 -25.50
C ARG A 149 -10.01 -7.08 -24.28
N LEU A 150 -10.91 -7.54 -23.42
CA LEU A 150 -10.57 -8.25 -22.17
C LEU A 150 -9.71 -9.51 -22.39
N HIS A 151 -9.82 -10.14 -23.57
CA HIS A 151 -9.04 -11.34 -23.93
C HIS A 151 -7.69 -11.03 -24.60
N GLN A 152 -7.36 -9.76 -24.84
CA GLN A 152 -6.06 -9.36 -25.36
C GLN A 152 -4.98 -9.47 -24.27
N GLN A 153 -3.73 -9.62 -24.72
CA GLN A 153 -2.56 -9.71 -23.84
C GLN A 153 -2.39 -8.45 -22.99
N ALA A 154 -2.27 -8.62 -21.67
CA ALA A 154 -2.11 -7.50 -20.73
C ALA A 154 -0.81 -6.71 -20.96
N LEU A 155 0.23 -7.36 -21.47
CA LEU A 155 1.52 -6.73 -21.80
C LEU A 155 1.44 -5.73 -22.96
N SER A 156 0.37 -5.76 -23.77
CA SER A 156 0.14 -4.77 -24.84
C SER A 156 -0.40 -3.44 -24.35
N LEU A 157 -0.78 -3.33 -23.09
CA LEU A 157 -1.26 -2.11 -22.46
C LEU A 157 -0.12 -1.10 -22.24
N SER A 158 -0.45 0.20 -22.22
CA SER A 158 0.51 1.24 -21.81
C SER A 158 0.92 1.08 -20.34
N GLY A 159 2.05 1.67 -19.91
CA GLY A 159 2.53 1.57 -18.54
C GLY A 159 1.49 1.98 -17.49
N GLY A 160 0.78 3.09 -17.71
CA GLY A 160 -0.29 3.54 -16.83
C GLY A 160 -1.51 2.61 -16.81
N GLN A 161 -1.86 1.99 -17.97
CA GLN A 161 -2.90 0.98 -18.05
C GLN A 161 -2.49 -0.32 -17.33
N GLN A 162 -1.22 -0.75 -17.49
CA GLN A 162 -0.67 -1.91 -16.76
C GLN A 162 -0.71 -1.71 -15.26
N GLN A 163 -0.37 -0.51 -14.79
CA GLN A 163 -0.43 -0.18 -13.36
C GLN A 163 -1.87 -0.24 -12.83
N ARG A 164 -2.82 0.37 -13.55
CA ARG A 164 -4.24 0.28 -13.18
C ARG A 164 -4.80 -1.14 -13.26
N LEU A 165 -4.31 -1.97 -14.18
CA LEU A 165 -4.63 -3.38 -14.23
C LEU A 165 -4.11 -4.14 -12.99
N CYS A 166 -2.91 -3.83 -12.52
CA CYS A 166 -2.36 -4.39 -11.28
C CYS A 166 -3.16 -3.96 -10.05
N ILE A 167 -3.67 -2.72 -10.04
CA ILE A 167 -4.61 -2.26 -9.01
C ILE A 167 -5.92 -3.05 -9.10
N ALA A 168 -6.53 -3.19 -10.30
CA ALA A 168 -7.74 -3.99 -10.49
C ALA A 168 -7.56 -5.43 -10.02
N ARG A 169 -6.41 -6.05 -10.32
CA ARG A 169 -6.06 -7.40 -9.86
C ARG A 169 -6.02 -7.49 -8.33
N ALA A 170 -5.46 -6.50 -7.67
CA ALA A 170 -5.42 -6.45 -6.20
C ALA A 170 -6.83 -6.26 -5.61
N LEU A 171 -7.66 -5.40 -6.21
CA LEU A 171 -9.04 -5.13 -5.77
C LEU A 171 -9.98 -6.31 -5.97
N ALA A 172 -9.71 -7.20 -6.93
CA ALA A 172 -10.55 -8.36 -7.24
C ALA A 172 -10.71 -9.36 -6.09
N THR A 173 -9.79 -9.37 -5.14
CA THR A 173 -9.88 -10.17 -3.91
C THR A 173 -10.64 -9.46 -2.79
N LYS A 174 -11.08 -8.22 -2.99
CA LYS A 174 -11.75 -7.35 -2.01
C LYS A 174 -10.93 -7.23 -0.72
N PRO A 175 -9.69 -6.70 -0.79
CA PRO A 175 -8.81 -6.58 0.37
C PRO A 175 -9.33 -5.52 1.37
N ASP A 176 -8.90 -5.60 2.63
CA ASP A 176 -9.12 -4.52 3.61
C ASP A 176 -8.06 -3.42 3.47
N VAL A 177 -6.84 -3.84 3.09
CA VAL A 177 -5.67 -2.96 2.94
C VAL A 177 -5.08 -3.05 1.55
N LEU A 178 -4.74 -1.92 0.98
CA LEU A 178 -4.00 -1.82 -0.27
C LEU A 178 -2.64 -1.18 -0.03
N LEU A 179 -1.59 -1.97 -0.17
CA LEU A 179 -0.20 -1.52 -0.09
C LEU A 179 0.28 -1.10 -1.47
N MET A 180 0.89 0.07 -1.59
CA MET A 180 1.39 0.61 -2.86
C MET A 180 2.86 1.03 -2.70
N ASP A 181 3.77 0.30 -3.33
CA ASP A 181 5.21 0.61 -3.32
C ASP A 181 5.56 1.45 -4.54
N GLU A 182 5.67 2.77 -4.38
CA GLU A 182 5.98 3.76 -5.44
C GLU A 182 5.15 3.62 -6.74
N PRO A 183 3.81 3.55 -6.69
CA PRO A 183 2.97 3.10 -7.80
C PRO A 183 3.00 4.00 -9.05
N THR A 184 3.62 5.17 -8.97
CA THR A 184 3.64 6.16 -10.05
C THR A 184 5.04 6.52 -10.56
N SER A 185 6.10 5.97 -9.95
CA SER A 185 7.50 6.37 -10.22
C SER A 185 7.97 6.14 -11.67
N ALA A 186 7.34 5.18 -12.36
CA ALA A 186 7.67 4.84 -13.75
C ALA A 186 6.63 5.37 -14.77
N LEU A 187 5.74 6.28 -14.35
CA LEU A 187 4.63 6.76 -15.17
C LEU A 187 4.82 8.21 -15.62
N ASP A 188 4.20 8.53 -16.74
CA ASP A 188 4.07 9.90 -17.22
C ASP A 188 3.13 10.74 -16.30
N PRO A 189 3.18 12.09 -16.37
CA PRO A 189 2.38 12.94 -15.49
C PRO A 189 0.87 12.74 -15.59
N VAL A 190 0.34 12.40 -16.77
CA VAL A 190 -1.10 12.17 -16.98
C VAL A 190 -1.53 10.87 -16.30
N SER A 191 -0.76 9.80 -16.49
CA SER A 191 -0.99 8.51 -15.83
C SER A 191 -0.83 8.62 -14.32
N THR A 192 0.16 9.38 -13.83
CA THR A 192 0.35 9.67 -12.40
C THR A 192 -0.89 10.31 -11.80
N ARG A 193 -1.41 11.36 -12.44
CA ARG A 193 -2.61 12.05 -11.97
C ARG A 193 -3.83 11.11 -11.87
N LYS A 194 -4.04 10.26 -12.87
CA LYS A 194 -5.11 9.25 -12.85
C LYS A 194 -5.00 8.30 -11.65
N ILE A 195 -3.77 7.88 -11.28
CA ILE A 195 -3.54 7.03 -10.10
C ILE A 195 -3.81 7.81 -8.80
N GLU A 196 -3.41 9.08 -8.71
CA GLU A 196 -3.69 9.93 -7.55
C GLU A 196 -5.19 10.13 -7.34
N GLU A 197 -5.94 10.46 -8.39
CA GLU A 197 -7.40 10.56 -8.36
C GLU A 197 -8.04 9.22 -7.94
N LEU A 198 -7.52 8.11 -8.45
CA LEU A 198 -7.96 6.77 -8.10
C LEU A 198 -7.74 6.46 -6.61
N ILE A 199 -6.60 6.82 -6.03
CA ILE A 199 -6.29 6.63 -4.60
C ILE A 199 -7.33 7.36 -3.73
N LEU A 200 -7.69 8.59 -4.09
CA LEU A 200 -8.68 9.38 -3.36
C LEU A 200 -10.10 8.77 -3.42
N ILE A 201 -10.44 8.08 -4.49
CA ILE A 201 -11.72 7.34 -4.60
C ILE A 201 -11.64 6.04 -3.79
N LEU A 202 -10.53 5.31 -3.89
CA LEU A 202 -10.37 4.01 -3.24
C LEU A 202 -10.34 4.12 -1.71
N LYS A 203 -9.84 5.21 -1.13
CA LYS A 203 -9.79 5.38 0.34
C LYS A 203 -11.16 5.36 1.01
N GLU A 204 -12.24 5.63 0.28
CA GLU A 204 -13.60 5.54 0.82
C GLU A 204 -13.97 4.10 1.25
N LYS A 205 -13.27 3.11 0.70
CA LYS A 205 -13.55 1.68 0.93
C LYS A 205 -12.37 0.90 1.50
N TYR A 206 -11.15 1.36 1.25
CA TYR A 206 -9.91 0.62 1.54
C TYR A 206 -8.98 1.46 2.40
N THR A 207 -8.27 0.82 3.31
CA THR A 207 -7.12 1.43 3.98
C THR A 207 -5.93 1.36 3.04
N ILE A 208 -5.24 2.48 2.81
CA ILE A 208 -4.16 2.55 1.82
C ILE A 208 -2.86 2.96 2.51
N VAL A 209 -1.81 2.19 2.28
CA VAL A 209 -0.44 2.56 2.66
C VAL A 209 0.38 2.74 1.39
N ILE A 210 0.83 3.95 1.12
CA ILE A 210 1.59 4.28 -0.08
C ILE A 210 3.02 4.69 0.26
N VAL A 211 4.00 4.03 -0.34
CA VAL A 211 5.38 4.50 -0.35
C VAL A 211 5.58 5.42 -1.54
N THR A 212 6.15 6.58 -1.33
CA THR A 212 6.52 7.50 -2.41
C THR A 212 7.75 8.34 -2.04
N HIS A 213 8.57 8.64 -3.04
CA HIS A 213 9.63 9.64 -2.92
C HIS A 213 9.18 11.03 -3.42
N ASN A 214 7.96 11.14 -3.95
CA ASN A 214 7.37 12.39 -4.41
C ASN A 214 6.55 13.05 -3.27
N MET A 215 7.14 14.07 -2.64
CA MET A 215 6.52 14.78 -1.51
C MET A 215 5.22 15.47 -1.91
N GLN A 216 5.14 16.01 -3.14
CA GLN A 216 3.91 16.64 -3.62
C GLN A 216 2.78 15.63 -3.79
N GLN A 217 3.09 14.41 -4.21
CA GLN A 217 2.13 13.32 -4.27
C GLN A 217 1.64 12.97 -2.86
N ALA A 218 2.57 12.74 -1.90
CA ALA A 218 2.19 12.46 -0.51
C ALA A 218 1.25 13.54 0.04
N ALA A 219 1.59 14.82 -0.14
CA ALA A 219 0.78 15.94 0.31
C ALA A 219 -0.63 16.00 -0.31
N ARG A 220 -0.79 15.51 -1.56
CA ARG A 220 -2.10 15.53 -2.24
C ARG A 220 -3.01 14.36 -1.90
N VAL A 221 -2.44 13.17 -1.66
CA VAL A 221 -3.25 11.95 -1.60
C VAL A 221 -3.40 11.37 -0.20
N SER A 222 -2.54 11.74 0.77
CA SER A 222 -2.56 11.13 2.08
C SER A 222 -3.26 11.95 3.16
N ASP A 223 -3.85 11.25 4.12
CA ASP A 223 -4.41 11.81 5.34
C ASP A 223 -3.33 11.90 6.42
N GLN A 224 -2.44 10.91 6.46
CA GLN A 224 -1.30 10.81 7.37
C GLN A 224 0.00 10.61 6.59
N THR A 225 1.09 11.11 7.13
CA THR A 225 2.43 10.95 6.53
C THR A 225 3.42 10.49 7.58
N ALA A 226 4.21 9.46 7.25
CA ALA A 226 5.28 8.90 8.07
C ALA A 226 6.64 9.14 7.38
N PHE A 227 7.56 9.80 8.08
CA PHE A 227 8.90 10.07 7.57
C PHE A 227 9.90 9.05 8.11
N PHE A 228 10.51 8.29 7.21
CA PHE A 228 11.53 7.28 7.48
C PHE A 228 12.92 7.79 7.14
N TYR A 229 13.89 7.54 8.04
CA TYR A 229 15.30 7.87 7.82
C TYR A 229 16.21 6.83 8.47
N MET A 230 17.15 6.26 7.71
CA MET A 230 18.13 5.24 8.17
C MET A 230 17.52 4.06 8.97
N GLY A 231 16.37 3.59 8.52
CA GLY A 231 15.67 2.47 9.15
C GLY A 231 14.81 2.85 10.36
N GLU A 232 14.70 4.11 10.69
CA GLU A 232 13.93 4.63 11.83
C GLU A 232 12.70 5.41 11.35
N LEU A 233 11.61 5.37 12.11
CA LEU A 233 10.47 6.28 11.96
C LEU A 233 10.78 7.56 12.73
N VAL A 234 11.08 8.65 12.03
CA VAL A 234 11.46 9.92 12.65
C VAL A 234 10.25 10.69 13.14
N GLU A 235 9.19 10.71 12.33
CA GLU A 235 7.97 11.45 12.62
C GLU A 235 6.79 10.88 11.84
N TRP A 236 5.60 10.84 12.46
CA TRP A 236 4.37 10.58 11.73
C TRP A 236 3.19 11.32 12.34
N GLY A 237 2.19 11.62 11.51
CA GLY A 237 1.00 12.33 11.92
C GLY A 237 0.20 12.85 10.74
N ASP A 238 -0.69 13.81 11.01
CA ASP A 238 -1.49 14.49 9.99
C ASP A 238 -0.61 15.06 8.88
N THR A 239 -0.97 14.78 7.63
CA THR A 239 -0.19 15.19 6.45
C THR A 239 -0.02 16.71 6.38
N GLY A 240 -1.09 17.47 6.67
CA GLY A 240 -1.03 18.93 6.66
C GLY A 240 -0.02 19.46 7.69
N LYS A 241 0.02 18.87 8.89
CA LYS A 241 0.99 19.22 9.93
C LYS A 241 2.41 18.87 9.50
N ILE A 242 2.65 17.65 9.04
CA ILE A 242 3.99 17.19 8.62
C ILE A 242 4.58 18.10 7.54
N PHE A 243 3.78 18.53 6.55
CA PHE A 243 4.27 19.37 5.44
C PHE A 243 4.34 20.86 5.76
N SER A 244 3.59 21.37 6.74
CA SER A 244 3.58 22.81 7.07
C SER A 244 4.42 23.15 8.31
N GLN A 245 4.37 22.32 9.34
CA GLN A 245 5.01 22.56 10.62
C GLN A 245 5.40 21.25 11.31
N PRO A 246 6.40 20.51 10.76
CA PRO A 246 6.88 19.29 11.38
C PRO A 246 7.53 19.58 12.75
N ASP A 247 7.39 18.63 13.68
CA ASP A 247 7.97 18.73 15.02
C ASP A 247 9.49 18.41 15.02
N HIS A 248 9.96 17.60 14.04
CA HIS A 248 11.35 17.19 13.96
C HIS A 248 12.13 17.98 12.90
N GLN A 249 13.29 18.50 13.29
CA GLN A 249 14.18 19.23 12.38
C GLN A 249 14.58 18.42 11.14
N LYS A 250 14.83 17.10 11.31
CA LYS A 250 15.14 16.20 10.17
C LYS A 250 14.00 16.14 9.16
N THR A 251 12.74 16.12 9.62
CA THR A 251 11.56 16.15 8.75
C THR A 251 11.50 17.46 7.98
N HIS A 252 11.70 18.59 8.67
CA HIS A 252 11.73 19.91 8.06
C HIS A 252 12.81 20.00 6.99
N ASP A 253 14.02 19.55 7.28
CA ASP A 253 15.15 19.61 6.33
C ASP A 253 14.89 18.73 5.10
N TYR A 254 14.28 17.54 5.29
CA TYR A 254 13.89 16.67 4.18
C TYR A 254 12.85 17.31 3.27
N ILE A 255 11.76 17.85 3.84
CA ILE A 255 10.66 18.45 3.08
C ILE A 255 11.12 19.73 2.35
N THR A 256 12.01 20.52 2.94
CA THR A 256 12.54 21.75 2.35
C THR A 256 13.71 21.51 1.37
N GLY A 257 14.10 20.26 1.13
CA GLY A 257 15.20 19.92 0.21
C GLY A 257 16.60 20.28 0.74
N LYS A 258 16.73 20.55 2.03
CA LYS A 258 18.02 20.84 2.70
C LYS A 258 18.74 19.58 3.17
N PHE A 259 18.21 18.42 2.82
CA PHE A 259 18.75 17.11 3.17
C PHE A 259 19.80 16.73 2.13
N GLY A 260 21.05 16.82 2.47
CA GLY A 260 22.21 16.46 1.66
C GLY A 260 23.35 15.93 2.52
#